data_780bb69f12f0d597548bf5c56435b7ad
#
_entry.id   780bb69f12f0d597548bf5c56435b7ad
#
_cell.length_a   1.000
_cell.length_b   1.000
_cell.length_c   1.000
_cell.angle_alpha   90.00
_cell.angle_beta   90.00
_cell.angle_gamma   90.00
#
_symmetry.space_group_name_H-M   'P 1'
#
loop_
_entity.id
_entity.type
_entity.pdbx_description
1 polymer ?
#
loop_
_entity_poly.entity_id
_entity_poly.type
_entity_poly.pdbx_seq_one_letter_code
_entity_poly.pdbx_strand_id
1 'polypeptide(L)'
;MKNYNRLFLLNLIALFFLSTSSLAINSISSLKLEKGNFRILLSGHEVEPVKLAAETLSKDFEKVMHYKPVISQTIDEANSIDIVIINEETGGSLLQPRFIRPLDGFESHRVYCSPDEKRIYLHGKDMRGAIYAIYTFSELFLEVPPLWYFSSWEPQYKKQVEIQSDFDYFQKSPQVRYRAWFPNDTDLFSPWRRLSKENNELWLETMLRLKLNTVELEATVTYPDYKLNGQAALLRKYGLVLTSHHHVACNNNLKNWEG
;
A
#
# COMPACT_ATOMS: atom_id res chain seq x y z
N MET A 1 -6.75 -34.58 -68.38
CA MET A 1 -5.85 -34.27 -67.26
C MET A 1 -6.05 -32.84 -66.69
N LYS A 2 -7.27 -32.35 -66.43
CA LYS A 2 -7.51 -31.01 -65.91
C LYS A 2 -8.34 -30.95 -64.59
N ASN A 3 -8.84 -32.07 -64.09
CA ASN A 3 -9.76 -32.05 -62.93
C ASN A 3 -9.12 -32.51 -61.60
N TYR A 4 -7.96 -33.10 -61.58
CA TYR A 4 -7.30 -33.60 -60.35
C TYR A 4 -6.63 -32.45 -59.53
N ASN A 5 -6.17 -31.41 -60.20
CA ASN A 5 -5.50 -30.32 -59.51
C ASN A 5 -6.47 -29.39 -58.71
N ARG A 6 -7.76 -29.37 -59.06
CA ARG A 6 -8.73 -28.56 -58.33
C ARG A 6 -9.19 -29.22 -57.04
N LEU A 7 -9.31 -30.56 -57.01
CA LEU A 7 -9.67 -31.30 -55.79
C LEU A 7 -8.53 -31.28 -54.78
N PHE A 8 -7.26 -31.31 -55.25
CA PHE A 8 -6.10 -31.29 -54.36
C PHE A 8 -5.92 -29.90 -53.70
N LEU A 9 -6.19 -28.84 -54.43
CA LEU A 9 -6.12 -27.47 -53.91
C LEU A 9 -7.24 -27.17 -52.90
N LEU A 10 -8.45 -27.69 -53.13
CA LEU A 10 -9.59 -27.53 -52.19
C LEU A 10 -9.37 -28.31 -50.90
N ASN A 11 -8.74 -29.48 -50.92
CA ASN A 11 -8.41 -30.23 -49.71
C ASN A 11 -7.25 -29.56 -48.92
N LEU A 12 -6.28 -28.94 -49.60
CA LEU A 12 -5.20 -28.23 -48.92
C LEU A 12 -5.69 -26.96 -48.21
N ILE A 13 -6.64 -26.24 -48.81
CA ILE A 13 -7.27 -25.05 -48.21
C ILE A 13 -8.17 -25.46 -47.03
N ALA A 14 -8.91 -26.58 -47.13
CA ALA A 14 -9.71 -27.08 -46.04
C ALA A 14 -8.86 -27.55 -44.81
N LEU A 15 -7.68 -28.12 -45.05
CA LEU A 15 -6.73 -28.49 -44.00
C LEU A 15 -6.07 -27.27 -43.34
N PHE A 16 -5.90 -26.16 -44.07
CA PHE A 16 -5.33 -24.93 -43.50
C PHE A 16 -6.34 -24.15 -42.62
N PHE A 17 -7.66 -24.29 -42.87
CA PHE A 17 -8.70 -23.68 -42.04
C PHE A 17 -9.05 -24.50 -40.78
N LEU A 18 -8.65 -25.77 -40.70
CA LEU A 18 -8.89 -26.61 -39.51
C LEU A 18 -7.78 -26.53 -38.46
N SER A 19 -6.65 -25.83 -38.74
CA SER A 19 -5.51 -25.72 -37.82
C SER A 19 -5.44 -24.43 -37.01
N THR A 20 -6.41 -23.51 -37.16
CA THR A 20 -6.53 -22.33 -36.31
C THR A 20 -7.63 -22.53 -35.25
N SER A 21 -7.68 -23.69 -34.60
CA SER A 21 -8.23 -23.73 -33.27
C SER A 21 -7.25 -22.96 -32.35
N SER A 22 -7.41 -21.67 -32.35
CA SER A 22 -6.87 -20.79 -31.32
C SER A 22 -7.27 -21.44 -29.99
N LEU A 23 -6.31 -22.02 -29.31
CA LEU A 23 -6.44 -22.30 -27.88
C LEU A 23 -6.69 -20.93 -27.26
N ALA A 24 -7.95 -20.59 -27.06
CA ALA A 24 -8.34 -19.48 -26.22
C ALA A 24 -7.82 -19.87 -24.83
N ILE A 25 -6.58 -19.42 -24.54
CA ILE A 25 -6.10 -19.40 -23.17
C ILE A 25 -7.14 -18.51 -22.47
N ASN A 26 -7.98 -19.14 -21.65
CA ASN A 26 -8.87 -18.40 -20.77
C ASN A 26 -7.99 -17.59 -19.83
N SER A 27 -7.54 -16.41 -20.29
CA SER A 27 -6.84 -15.48 -19.45
C SER A 27 -7.81 -15.05 -18.35
N ILE A 28 -7.39 -15.16 -17.10
CA ILE A 28 -8.16 -14.67 -15.97
C ILE A 28 -8.35 -13.17 -16.21
N SER A 29 -9.59 -12.74 -16.42
CA SER A 29 -9.91 -11.34 -16.71
C SER A 29 -9.79 -10.45 -15.47
N SER A 30 -9.93 -11.01 -14.29
CA SER A 30 -9.85 -10.29 -13.00
C SER A 30 -9.59 -11.26 -11.84
N LEU A 31 -9.04 -10.74 -10.74
CA LEU A 31 -9.02 -11.41 -9.45
C LEU A 31 -10.17 -10.87 -8.59
N LYS A 32 -10.93 -11.76 -7.97
CA LYS A 32 -12.06 -11.42 -7.10
C LYS A 32 -11.73 -11.81 -5.67
N LEU A 33 -11.54 -10.79 -4.84
CA LEU A 33 -11.37 -10.96 -3.40
C LEU A 33 -12.74 -11.14 -2.76
N GLU A 34 -12.96 -12.29 -2.16
CA GLU A 34 -14.17 -12.63 -1.43
C GLU A 34 -13.81 -13.12 -0.02
N LYS A 35 -14.76 -13.11 0.89
CA LYS A 35 -14.54 -13.58 2.25
C LYS A 35 -13.94 -14.99 2.28
N GLY A 36 -12.75 -15.12 2.81
CA GLY A 36 -12.07 -16.41 3.04
C GLY A 36 -11.21 -16.90 1.88
N ASN A 37 -11.17 -16.21 0.70
CA ASN A 37 -10.39 -16.66 -0.44
C ASN A 37 -9.06 -15.90 -0.65
N PHE A 38 -8.72 -14.95 0.22
CA PHE A 38 -7.50 -14.17 0.11
C PHE A 38 -6.86 -13.90 1.47
N ARG A 39 -5.59 -13.55 1.44
CA ARG A 39 -4.78 -13.15 2.60
C ARG A 39 -3.78 -12.06 2.22
N ILE A 40 -3.19 -11.44 3.24
CA ILE A 40 -2.09 -10.48 3.08
C ILE A 40 -0.79 -11.22 3.37
N LEU A 41 0.18 -11.17 2.45
CA LEU A 41 1.53 -11.71 2.67
C LEU A 41 2.50 -10.59 2.99
N LEU A 42 3.19 -10.72 4.11
CA LEU A 42 4.17 -9.78 4.60
C LEU A 42 5.38 -10.52 5.16
N SER A 43 6.59 -10.07 4.82
CA SER A 43 7.82 -10.66 5.37
C SER A 43 7.88 -10.51 6.90
N GLY A 44 8.32 -11.56 7.59
CA GLY A 44 8.59 -11.51 9.02
C GLY A 44 9.69 -10.52 9.41
N HIS A 45 10.61 -10.23 8.47
CA HIS A 45 11.72 -9.29 8.63
C HIS A 45 11.35 -7.84 8.30
N GLU A 46 10.08 -7.58 7.95
CA GLU A 46 9.62 -6.24 7.61
C GLU A 46 9.69 -5.29 8.82
N VAL A 47 9.89 -4.01 8.52
CA VAL A 47 9.97 -2.96 9.55
C VAL A 47 8.59 -2.65 10.15
N GLU A 48 8.59 -2.19 11.39
CA GLU A 48 7.36 -1.91 12.17
C GLU A 48 6.36 -1.01 11.44
N PRO A 49 6.75 0.11 10.79
CA PRO A 49 5.77 0.96 10.10
C PRO A 49 5.01 0.25 8.98
N VAL A 50 5.66 -0.65 8.24
CA VAL A 50 4.99 -1.42 7.17
C VAL A 50 4.07 -2.49 7.77
N LYS A 51 4.47 -3.14 8.86
CA LYS A 51 3.60 -4.08 9.60
C LYS A 51 2.33 -3.39 10.09
N LEU A 52 2.46 -2.20 10.65
CA LEU A 52 1.33 -1.39 11.12
C LEU A 52 0.38 -1.00 9.96
N ALA A 53 0.94 -0.60 8.82
CA ALA A 53 0.12 -0.29 7.63
C ALA A 53 -0.61 -1.54 7.09
N ALA A 54 0.03 -2.71 7.12
CA ALA A 54 -0.60 -3.97 6.75
C ALA A 54 -1.77 -4.35 7.69
N GLU A 55 -1.59 -4.13 9.00
CA GLU A 55 -2.67 -4.31 9.98
C GLU A 55 -3.83 -3.33 9.73
N THR A 56 -3.52 -2.09 9.36
CA THR A 56 -4.52 -1.10 9.00
C THR A 56 -5.29 -1.51 7.75
N LEU A 57 -4.62 -2.05 6.73
CA LEU A 57 -5.28 -2.60 5.54
C LEU A 57 -6.23 -3.74 5.92
N SER A 58 -5.81 -4.65 6.81
CA SER A 58 -6.67 -5.73 7.31
C SER A 58 -7.92 -5.20 8.01
N LYS A 59 -7.81 -4.11 8.79
CA LYS A 59 -8.95 -3.42 9.40
C LYS A 59 -9.83 -2.70 8.36
N ASP A 60 -9.27 -2.17 7.29
CA ASP A 60 -10.05 -1.55 6.21
C ASP A 60 -10.91 -2.58 5.48
N PHE A 61 -10.38 -3.78 5.22
CA PHE A 61 -11.18 -4.91 4.74
C PHE A 61 -12.31 -5.26 5.73
N GLU A 62 -12.02 -5.29 7.03
CA GLU A 62 -13.04 -5.57 8.05
C GLU A 62 -14.17 -4.55 8.04
N LYS A 63 -13.86 -3.25 7.88
CA LYS A 63 -14.87 -2.19 7.75
C LYS A 63 -15.77 -2.36 6.52
N VAL A 64 -15.17 -2.72 5.37
CA VAL A 64 -15.85 -2.69 4.07
C VAL A 64 -16.45 -4.04 3.70
N MET A 65 -15.79 -5.17 4.03
CA MET A 65 -16.23 -6.52 3.66
C MET A 65 -16.76 -7.34 4.84
N HIS A 66 -16.74 -6.79 6.05
CA HIS A 66 -17.02 -7.53 7.28
C HIS A 66 -16.17 -8.82 7.37
N TYR A 67 -14.93 -8.73 6.89
CA TYR A 67 -13.96 -9.80 6.87
C TYR A 67 -12.56 -9.25 7.10
N LYS A 68 -11.88 -9.78 8.09
CA LYS A 68 -10.51 -9.42 8.43
C LYS A 68 -9.56 -10.47 7.86
N PRO A 69 -8.85 -10.19 6.75
CA PRO A 69 -7.91 -11.14 6.18
C PRO A 69 -6.72 -11.39 7.12
N VAL A 70 -6.23 -12.62 7.12
CA VAL A 70 -5.05 -13.01 7.88
C VAL A 70 -3.81 -12.38 7.25
N ILE A 71 -2.91 -11.86 8.08
CA ILE A 71 -1.57 -11.46 7.67
C ILE A 71 -0.65 -12.67 7.91
N SER A 72 -0.14 -13.25 6.83
CA SER A 72 0.74 -14.43 6.85
C SER A 72 2.18 -14.03 6.54
N GLN A 73 3.11 -14.71 7.19
CA GLN A 73 4.55 -14.59 6.92
C GLN A 73 5.09 -15.78 6.12
N THR A 74 4.26 -16.76 5.85
CA THR A 74 4.63 -17.99 5.15
C THR A 74 3.79 -18.16 3.90
N ILE A 75 4.43 -18.69 2.86
CA ILE A 75 3.75 -19.12 1.66
C ILE A 75 2.99 -20.39 2.02
N ASP A 76 1.70 -20.40 1.77
CA ASP A 76 0.87 -21.58 1.82
C ASP A 76 0.37 -21.86 0.39
N GLU A 77 0.51 -23.08 -0.07
CA GLU A 77 0.08 -23.51 -1.40
C GLU A 77 -1.44 -23.61 -1.54
N ALA A 78 -2.18 -23.27 -0.48
CA ALA A 78 -3.63 -23.18 -0.55
C ALA A 78 -4.04 -22.23 -1.70
N ASN A 79 -5.11 -22.55 -2.36
CA ASN A 79 -5.62 -21.92 -3.58
C ASN A 79 -6.19 -20.50 -3.35
N SER A 80 -5.54 -19.71 -2.48
CA SER A 80 -5.92 -18.36 -2.09
C SER A 80 -5.26 -17.31 -2.99
N ILE A 81 -5.88 -16.14 -3.07
CA ILE A 81 -5.28 -14.95 -3.68
C ILE A 81 -4.38 -14.29 -2.63
N ASP A 82 -3.16 -13.97 -3.01
CA ASP A 82 -2.21 -13.29 -2.14
C ASP A 82 -2.13 -11.81 -2.45
N ILE A 83 -2.35 -10.96 -1.44
CA ILE A 83 -1.98 -9.53 -1.48
C ILE A 83 -0.57 -9.44 -0.90
N VAL A 84 0.42 -9.26 -1.78
CA VAL A 84 1.85 -9.32 -1.42
C VAL A 84 2.40 -7.92 -1.22
N ILE A 85 2.89 -7.63 -0.02
CA ILE A 85 3.54 -6.36 0.31
C ILE A 85 5.05 -6.52 0.09
N ILE A 86 5.63 -5.62 -0.73
CA ILE A 86 7.06 -5.58 -1.04
C ILE A 86 7.64 -4.24 -0.66
N ASN A 87 8.71 -4.28 0.12
CA ASN A 87 9.61 -3.17 0.41
C ASN A 87 11.01 -3.55 -0.09
N GLU A 88 11.51 -2.84 -1.13
CA GLU A 88 12.81 -3.20 -1.72
C GLU A 88 13.99 -3.02 -0.75
N GLU A 89 13.90 -2.12 0.22
CA GLU A 89 14.99 -1.89 1.19
C GLU A 89 15.20 -3.06 2.14
N THR A 90 14.14 -3.75 2.53
CA THR A 90 14.28 -4.89 3.44
C THR A 90 14.66 -6.18 2.72
N GLY A 91 14.55 -6.19 1.38
CA GLY A 91 14.76 -7.40 0.58
C GLY A 91 13.84 -8.57 1.00
N GLY A 92 12.89 -8.27 1.89
CA GLY A 92 12.12 -9.24 2.64
C GLY A 92 10.82 -9.64 1.98
N SER A 93 10.72 -9.60 0.66
CA SER A 93 9.59 -10.20 -0.01
C SER A 93 9.67 -11.72 0.08
N LEU A 94 8.67 -12.33 0.67
CA LEU A 94 8.50 -13.80 0.66
C LEU A 94 8.37 -14.34 -0.76
N LEU A 95 7.84 -13.52 -1.65
CA LEU A 95 7.56 -13.83 -3.04
C LEU A 95 8.08 -12.70 -3.92
N GLN A 96 9.02 -13.04 -4.79
CA GLN A 96 9.44 -12.12 -5.86
C GLN A 96 8.47 -12.27 -7.04
N PRO A 97 7.95 -11.17 -7.60
CA PRO A 97 7.15 -11.24 -8.80
C PRO A 97 7.97 -11.86 -9.94
N ARG A 98 7.33 -12.68 -10.74
CA ARG A 98 7.97 -13.33 -11.91
C ARG A 98 8.60 -12.31 -12.85
N PHE A 99 7.96 -11.15 -12.97
CA PHE A 99 8.49 -10.00 -13.69
C PHE A 99 8.55 -8.81 -12.75
N ILE A 100 9.76 -8.41 -12.37
CA ILE A 100 9.97 -7.22 -11.55
C ILE A 100 9.54 -5.99 -12.37
N ARG A 101 8.67 -5.17 -11.76
CA ARG A 101 8.30 -3.87 -12.31
C ARG A 101 9.15 -2.81 -11.60
N PRO A 102 10.15 -2.23 -12.29
CA PRO A 102 11.14 -1.40 -11.62
C PRO A 102 10.52 -0.15 -11.01
N LEU A 103 11.03 0.23 -9.84
CA LEU A 103 10.74 1.48 -9.16
C LEU A 103 12.01 2.31 -9.09
N ASP A 104 11.88 3.64 -9.27
CA ASP A 104 12.98 4.57 -9.20
C ASP A 104 12.64 5.76 -8.30
N GLY A 105 13.64 6.14 -7.48
CA GLY A 105 13.54 7.23 -6.54
C GLY A 105 12.75 6.89 -5.26
N PHE A 106 12.98 7.69 -4.23
CA PHE A 106 12.38 7.51 -2.90
C PHE A 106 10.85 7.59 -2.95
N GLU A 107 10.20 6.76 -2.12
CA GLU A 107 8.74 6.71 -1.94
C GLU A 107 7.94 6.40 -3.21
N SER A 108 8.62 6.04 -4.33
CA SER A 108 7.90 5.52 -5.48
C SER A 108 7.22 4.20 -5.14
N HIS A 109 6.04 3.97 -5.70
CA HIS A 109 5.29 2.77 -5.41
C HIS A 109 4.40 2.35 -6.57
N ARG A 110 3.99 1.08 -6.54
CA ARG A 110 3.15 0.47 -7.55
C ARG A 110 2.14 -0.48 -6.92
N VAL A 111 0.94 -0.50 -7.48
CA VAL A 111 -0.10 -1.48 -7.16
C VAL A 111 -0.48 -2.16 -8.46
N TYR A 112 -0.30 -3.46 -8.55
CA TYR A 112 -0.58 -4.18 -9.80
C TYR A 112 -1.05 -5.61 -9.58
N CYS A 113 -1.80 -6.11 -10.55
CA CYS A 113 -2.32 -7.47 -10.59
C CYS A 113 -1.37 -8.38 -11.36
N SER A 114 -1.19 -9.62 -10.87
CA SER A 114 -0.54 -10.73 -11.56
C SER A 114 -1.48 -11.94 -11.50
N PRO A 115 -2.42 -12.04 -12.45
CA PRO A 115 -3.48 -13.04 -12.38
C PRO A 115 -2.97 -14.48 -12.51
N ASP A 116 -1.91 -14.69 -13.30
CA ASP A 116 -1.28 -16.00 -13.47
C ASP A 116 -0.67 -16.53 -12.17
N GLU A 117 -0.23 -15.62 -11.30
CA GLU A 117 0.30 -15.92 -9.99
C GLU A 117 -0.78 -15.89 -8.90
N LYS A 118 -2.03 -15.51 -9.22
CA LYS A 118 -3.10 -15.19 -8.27
C LYS A 118 -2.67 -14.20 -7.21
N ARG A 119 -1.98 -13.12 -7.61
CA ARG A 119 -1.38 -12.14 -6.71
C ARG A 119 -1.71 -10.72 -7.09
N ILE A 120 -1.80 -9.90 -6.06
CA ILE A 120 -1.86 -8.45 -6.14
C ILE A 120 -0.64 -7.95 -5.38
N TYR A 121 0.20 -7.17 -6.06
CA TYR A 121 1.43 -6.65 -5.48
C TYR A 121 1.26 -5.19 -5.03
N LEU A 122 1.57 -4.94 -3.76
CA LEU A 122 1.67 -3.62 -3.15
C LEU A 122 3.17 -3.35 -2.96
N HIS A 123 3.78 -2.73 -3.97
CA HIS A 123 5.22 -2.67 -4.14
C HIS A 123 5.74 -1.25 -3.89
N GLY A 124 6.63 -1.08 -2.94
CA GLY A 124 7.31 0.16 -2.61
C GLY A 124 8.82 0.08 -2.80
N LYS A 125 9.42 1.18 -3.28
CA LYS A 125 10.87 1.34 -3.41
C LYS A 125 11.58 1.30 -2.08
N ASP A 126 10.93 1.85 -1.08
CA ASP A 126 11.41 1.94 0.30
C ASP A 126 10.25 1.69 1.28
N MET A 127 10.53 1.81 2.57
CA MET A 127 9.55 1.64 3.63
C MET A 127 8.27 2.49 3.38
N ARG A 128 8.42 3.78 3.07
CA ARG A 128 7.26 4.66 2.85
C ARG A 128 6.57 4.37 1.53
N GLY A 129 7.31 4.02 0.49
CA GLY A 129 6.73 3.54 -0.76
C GLY A 129 5.82 2.33 -0.55
N ALA A 130 6.23 1.35 0.26
CA ALA A 130 5.41 0.19 0.62
C ALA A 130 4.13 0.60 1.38
N ILE A 131 4.25 1.50 2.37
CA ILE A 131 3.11 2.06 3.10
C ILE A 131 2.14 2.78 2.15
N TYR A 132 2.67 3.57 1.21
CA TYR A 132 1.84 4.31 0.25
C TYR A 132 1.16 3.38 -0.76
N ALA A 133 1.80 2.28 -1.16
CA ALA A 133 1.16 1.26 -1.98
C ALA A 133 -0.04 0.62 -1.25
N ILE A 134 0.12 0.32 0.04
CA ILE A 134 -0.94 -0.22 0.90
C ILE A 134 -2.14 0.74 0.94
N TYR A 135 -1.91 2.03 1.26
CA TYR A 135 -3.00 3.00 1.34
C TYR A 135 -3.58 3.38 -0.01
N THR A 136 -2.79 3.32 -1.09
CA THR A 136 -3.31 3.47 -2.46
C THR A 136 -4.26 2.33 -2.82
N PHE A 137 -3.93 1.09 -2.47
CA PHE A 137 -4.85 -0.03 -2.65
C PHE A 137 -6.14 0.15 -1.85
N SER A 138 -6.03 0.54 -0.58
CA SER A 138 -7.20 0.79 0.27
C SER A 138 -8.11 1.88 -0.30
N GLU A 139 -7.53 2.98 -0.80
CA GLU A 139 -8.27 4.08 -1.41
C GLU A 139 -8.97 3.65 -2.71
N LEU A 140 -8.25 2.97 -3.62
CA LEU A 140 -8.77 2.64 -4.95
C LEU A 140 -9.79 1.49 -4.95
N PHE A 141 -9.62 0.49 -4.10
CA PHE A 141 -10.43 -0.73 -4.15
C PHE A 141 -11.40 -0.89 -2.97
N LEU A 142 -11.02 -0.41 -1.79
CA LEU A 142 -11.90 -0.41 -0.62
C LEU A 142 -12.65 0.90 -0.46
N GLU A 143 -12.27 1.93 -1.23
CA GLU A 143 -12.89 3.26 -1.18
C GLU A 143 -12.82 3.90 0.21
N VAL A 144 -11.73 3.60 0.96
CA VAL A 144 -11.43 4.27 2.22
C VAL A 144 -10.66 5.54 1.92
N PRO A 145 -11.28 6.73 1.99
CA PRO A 145 -10.62 7.96 1.61
C PRO A 145 -9.52 8.33 2.62
N PRO A 146 -8.48 9.05 2.23
CA PRO A 146 -7.39 9.45 3.13
C PRO A 146 -7.86 10.16 4.40
N LEU A 147 -8.88 10.98 4.29
CA LEU A 147 -9.49 11.76 5.39
C LEU A 147 -10.71 11.08 6.03
N TRP A 148 -10.84 9.75 5.92
CA TRP A 148 -12.04 9.02 6.36
C TRP A 148 -12.44 9.36 7.79
N TYR A 149 -11.48 9.52 8.69
CA TYR A 149 -11.73 9.81 10.10
C TYR A 149 -12.19 11.26 10.35
N PHE A 150 -11.71 12.21 9.54
CA PHE A 150 -12.04 13.64 9.65
C PHE A 150 -13.21 14.06 8.75
N SER A 151 -13.93 13.10 8.20
CA SER A 151 -15.09 13.33 7.33
C SER A 151 -16.30 12.55 7.84
N SER A 152 -17.46 12.78 7.22
CA SER A 152 -18.67 11.99 7.43
C SER A 152 -18.71 10.71 6.57
N TRP A 153 -17.54 10.18 6.19
CA TRP A 153 -17.49 8.95 5.40
C TRP A 153 -18.00 7.76 6.19
N GLU A 154 -18.86 6.97 5.55
CA GLU A 154 -19.38 5.73 6.07
C GLU A 154 -18.93 4.57 5.17
N PRO A 155 -18.43 3.45 5.73
CA PRO A 155 -18.01 2.32 4.91
C PRO A 155 -19.21 1.71 4.18
N GLN A 156 -19.06 1.58 2.85
CA GLN A 156 -20.06 0.89 2.03
C GLN A 156 -19.70 -0.60 1.96
N TYR A 157 -20.65 -1.45 2.31
CA TYR A 157 -20.43 -2.89 2.29
C TYR A 157 -20.16 -3.40 0.87
N LYS A 158 -19.07 -4.13 0.71
CA LYS A 158 -18.70 -4.83 -0.54
C LYS A 158 -18.67 -6.34 -0.29
N LYS A 159 -19.50 -7.09 -1.00
CA LYS A 159 -19.46 -8.56 -0.97
C LYS A 159 -18.15 -9.10 -1.56
N GLN A 160 -17.64 -8.44 -2.58
CA GLN A 160 -16.40 -8.75 -3.29
C GLN A 160 -15.67 -7.48 -3.70
N VAL A 161 -14.36 -7.59 -3.88
CA VAL A 161 -13.50 -6.56 -4.50
C VAL A 161 -12.88 -7.17 -5.74
N GLU A 162 -13.09 -6.55 -6.89
CA GLU A 162 -12.61 -7.04 -8.17
C GLU A 162 -11.45 -6.19 -8.70
N ILE A 163 -10.34 -6.84 -9.04
CA ILE A 163 -9.16 -6.21 -9.60
C ILE A 163 -8.93 -6.77 -10.99
N GLN A 164 -8.96 -5.89 -12.01
CA GLN A 164 -8.75 -6.28 -13.39
C GLN A 164 -7.34 -6.84 -13.60
N SER A 165 -7.20 -7.83 -14.48
CA SER A 165 -5.93 -8.53 -14.73
C SER A 165 -4.83 -7.62 -15.26
N ASP A 166 -5.20 -6.56 -15.96
CA ASP A 166 -4.30 -5.56 -16.54
C ASP A 166 -4.09 -4.35 -15.62
N PHE A 167 -4.66 -4.35 -14.41
CA PHE A 167 -4.51 -3.24 -13.49
C PHE A 167 -3.05 -3.03 -13.10
N ASP A 168 -2.57 -1.81 -13.30
CA ASP A 168 -1.22 -1.39 -13.01
C ASP A 168 -1.18 0.12 -12.70
N TYR A 169 -1.20 0.44 -11.43
CA TYR A 169 -1.05 1.81 -10.93
C TYR A 169 0.40 2.06 -10.56
N PHE A 170 0.99 3.12 -11.10
CA PHE A 170 2.35 3.53 -10.78
C PHE A 170 2.40 4.99 -10.32
N GLN A 171 2.97 5.20 -9.16
CA GLN A 171 3.29 6.51 -8.63
C GLN A 171 4.81 6.70 -8.58
N LYS A 172 5.31 7.63 -9.38
CA LYS A 172 6.73 8.00 -9.38
C LYS A 172 7.13 8.70 -8.07
N SER A 173 8.44 8.75 -7.82
CA SER A 173 9.03 9.51 -6.72
C SER A 173 8.49 10.96 -6.69
N PRO A 174 8.10 11.48 -5.53
CA PRO A 174 7.64 12.86 -5.40
C PRO A 174 8.79 13.84 -5.65
N GLN A 175 8.48 15.01 -6.20
CA GLN A 175 9.47 16.06 -6.44
C GLN A 175 9.97 16.70 -5.15
N VAL A 176 9.14 16.73 -4.11
CA VAL A 176 9.45 17.31 -2.81
C VAL A 176 9.67 16.18 -1.80
N ARG A 177 10.87 16.14 -1.22
CA ARG A 177 11.28 15.07 -0.30
C ARG A 177 10.48 15.09 1.01
N TYR A 178 10.27 16.25 1.63
CA TYR A 178 9.56 16.41 2.89
C TYR A 178 8.22 17.09 2.66
N ARG A 179 7.15 16.40 3.00
CA ARG A 179 5.77 16.84 2.84
C ARG A 179 5.11 16.77 4.20
N ALA A 180 4.87 17.95 4.78
CA ALA A 180 4.41 18.07 6.14
C ALA A 180 2.95 18.52 6.23
N TRP A 181 2.29 18.10 7.29
CA TRP A 181 1.14 18.78 7.81
C TRP A 181 1.58 19.59 9.03
N PHE A 182 1.33 20.89 8.97
CA PHE A 182 1.57 21.81 10.06
C PHE A 182 0.23 22.35 10.59
N PRO A 183 -0.32 21.74 11.65
CA PRO A 183 -1.54 22.26 12.29
C PRO A 183 -1.17 23.49 13.12
N ASN A 184 -1.22 24.68 12.51
CA ASN A 184 -0.83 25.94 13.16
C ASN A 184 -1.73 26.29 14.37
N ASP A 185 -3.02 25.95 14.31
CA ASP A 185 -3.98 26.13 15.40
C ASP A 185 -3.95 24.95 16.37
N THR A 186 -2.87 24.86 17.13
CA THR A 186 -2.68 23.80 18.12
C THR A 186 -3.75 23.81 19.20
N ASP A 187 -4.35 24.96 19.50
CA ASP A 187 -5.42 25.13 20.49
C ASP A 187 -6.68 24.32 20.14
N LEU A 188 -6.97 24.15 18.85
CA LEU A 188 -8.08 23.34 18.39
C LEU A 188 -7.72 21.86 18.26
N PHE A 189 -6.51 21.56 17.81
CA PHE A 189 -6.07 20.22 17.49
C PHE A 189 -5.49 19.47 18.69
N SER A 190 -4.73 20.15 19.54
CA SER A 190 -4.10 19.54 20.72
C SER A 190 -5.08 18.99 21.74
N PRO A 191 -6.20 19.67 22.08
CA PRO A 191 -7.21 19.09 22.97
C PRO A 191 -7.78 17.80 22.44
N TRP A 192 -8.13 17.73 21.15
CA TRP A 192 -8.64 16.51 20.52
C TRP A 192 -7.62 15.37 20.56
N ARG A 193 -6.34 15.62 20.27
CA ARG A 193 -5.26 14.62 20.35
C ARG A 193 -5.09 14.06 21.77
N ARG A 194 -5.30 14.88 22.79
CA ARG A 194 -5.16 14.48 24.20
C ARG A 194 -6.32 13.65 24.73
N LEU A 195 -7.45 13.60 24.02
CA LEU A 195 -8.62 12.84 24.45
C LEU A 195 -8.36 11.34 24.45
N SER A 196 -7.58 10.83 23.51
CA SER A 196 -7.21 9.43 23.47
C SER A 196 -5.88 9.19 22.76
N LYS A 197 -5.27 8.04 23.02
CA LYS A 197 -4.09 7.58 22.28
C LYS A 197 -4.44 7.31 20.82
N GLU A 198 -5.63 6.77 20.56
CA GLU A 198 -6.14 6.44 19.24
C GLU A 198 -6.23 7.68 18.36
N ASN A 199 -6.60 8.83 18.88
CA ASN A 199 -6.66 10.07 18.12
C ASN A 199 -5.28 10.47 17.56
N ASN A 200 -4.20 10.26 18.32
CA ASN A 200 -2.85 10.47 17.84
C ASN A 200 -2.50 9.48 16.72
N GLU A 201 -2.84 8.22 16.88
CA GLU A 201 -2.57 7.18 15.90
C GLU A 201 -3.36 7.43 14.61
N LEU A 202 -4.63 7.79 14.69
CA LEU A 202 -5.49 8.11 13.55
C LEU A 202 -5.01 9.36 12.77
N TRP A 203 -4.47 10.35 13.47
CA TRP A 203 -3.86 11.50 12.81
C TRP A 203 -2.63 11.10 11.99
N LEU A 204 -1.71 10.31 12.58
CA LEU A 204 -0.50 9.85 11.89
C LEU A 204 -0.83 8.90 10.72
N GLU A 205 -1.82 8.03 10.89
CA GLU A 205 -2.36 7.22 9.81
C GLU A 205 -2.89 8.09 8.67
N THR A 206 -3.68 9.14 8.99
CA THR A 206 -4.22 10.06 7.99
C THR A 206 -3.12 10.75 7.20
N MET A 207 -2.03 11.14 7.84
CA MET A 207 -0.88 11.71 7.14
C MET A 207 -0.28 10.75 6.13
N LEU A 208 -0.09 9.48 6.51
CA LEU A 208 0.45 8.47 5.61
C LEU A 208 -0.52 8.15 4.46
N ARG A 209 -1.82 8.14 4.71
CA ARG A 209 -2.85 8.00 3.66
C ARG A 209 -2.79 9.16 2.65
N LEU A 210 -2.52 10.38 3.12
CA LEU A 210 -2.29 11.57 2.28
C LEU A 210 -0.91 11.59 1.60
N LYS A 211 -0.09 10.56 1.78
CA LYS A 211 1.29 10.47 1.28
C LYS A 211 2.20 11.57 1.84
N LEU A 212 1.89 12.09 3.04
CA LEU A 212 2.74 12.98 3.81
C LEU A 212 3.73 12.15 4.64
N ASN A 213 4.90 12.72 4.92
CA ASN A 213 5.98 11.99 5.60
C ASN A 213 6.62 12.78 6.75
N THR A 214 6.23 14.02 6.96
CA THR A 214 6.85 14.90 7.95
C THR A 214 5.79 15.49 8.85
N VAL A 215 6.03 15.44 10.14
CA VAL A 215 5.15 15.97 11.18
C VAL A 215 5.86 17.09 11.88
N GLU A 216 5.20 18.22 11.98
CA GLU A 216 5.56 19.28 12.90
C GLU A 216 4.92 18.95 14.26
N LEU A 217 5.73 18.90 15.30
CA LEU A 217 5.27 18.84 16.68
C LEU A 217 5.51 20.19 17.35
N GLU A 218 4.54 20.60 18.15
CA GLU A 218 4.68 21.80 18.97
C GLU A 218 6.02 21.86 19.69
N ALA A 219 6.52 23.07 19.86
CA ALA A 219 7.74 23.42 20.58
C ALA A 219 7.80 22.98 22.06
N THR A 220 6.81 22.22 22.53
CA THR A 220 6.76 21.67 23.88
C THR A 220 7.61 20.41 24.07
N VAL A 221 8.20 19.89 22.99
CA VAL A 221 9.16 18.79 23.08
C VAL A 221 10.49 19.34 23.59
N THR A 222 10.67 19.30 24.90
CA THR A 222 11.92 19.78 25.53
C THR A 222 13.02 18.72 25.40
N TYR A 223 14.21 19.18 25.02
CA TYR A 223 15.42 18.39 25.16
C TYR A 223 15.83 18.32 26.67
N PRO A 224 16.22 17.20 27.26
CA PRO A 224 16.59 15.91 26.64
C PRO A 224 15.40 14.95 26.43
N ASP A 225 14.19 15.29 26.86
CA ASP A 225 13.01 14.45 26.80
C ASP A 225 12.63 14.03 25.37
N TYR A 226 13.12 14.79 24.41
CA TYR A 226 12.99 14.50 22.98
C TYR A 226 13.41 13.05 22.62
N LYS A 227 14.51 12.53 23.17
CA LYS A 227 14.96 11.16 22.90
C LYS A 227 14.12 10.09 23.58
N LEU A 228 13.50 10.44 24.71
CA LEU A 228 12.73 9.54 25.56
C LEU A 228 11.22 9.78 25.43
N ASN A 229 10.85 10.83 24.70
CA ASN A 229 9.48 11.26 24.56
C ASN A 229 8.67 10.22 23.74
N GLY A 230 7.53 9.81 24.27
CA GLY A 230 6.62 8.87 23.64
C GLY A 230 6.14 9.31 22.24
N GLN A 231 6.10 10.61 21.97
CA GLN A 231 5.74 11.14 20.66
C GLN A 231 6.82 10.84 19.61
N ALA A 232 8.10 11.02 19.90
CA ALA A 232 9.17 10.66 18.97
C ALA A 232 9.21 9.14 18.71
N ALA A 233 8.92 8.32 19.72
CA ALA A 233 8.77 6.88 19.57
C ALA A 233 7.56 6.54 18.69
N LEU A 234 6.44 7.22 18.88
CA LEU A 234 5.24 7.05 18.08
C LEU A 234 5.48 7.43 16.61
N LEU A 235 6.16 8.55 16.33
CA LEU A 235 6.51 8.94 14.97
C LEU A 235 7.41 7.92 14.29
N ARG A 236 8.41 7.37 14.99
CA ARG A 236 9.25 6.29 14.46
C ARG A 236 8.44 5.03 14.14
N LYS A 237 7.47 4.69 15.01
CA LYS A 237 6.54 3.58 14.80
C LYS A 237 5.74 3.74 13.51
N TYR A 238 5.43 4.98 13.10
CA TYR A 238 4.74 5.28 11.85
C TYR A 238 5.68 5.59 10.68
N GLY A 239 6.99 5.59 10.86
CA GLY A 239 7.98 5.90 9.82
C GLY A 239 7.97 7.37 9.38
N LEU A 240 7.50 8.28 10.25
CA LEU A 240 7.40 9.71 9.99
C LEU A 240 8.64 10.47 10.48
N VAL A 241 8.96 11.56 9.77
CA VAL A 241 10.03 12.47 10.12
C VAL A 241 9.50 13.56 11.03
N LEU A 242 10.24 13.86 12.08
CA LEU A 242 9.94 14.97 12.98
C LEU A 242 10.58 16.26 12.47
N THR A 243 9.81 17.33 12.46
CA THR A 243 10.30 18.70 12.32
C THR A 243 9.76 19.58 13.45
N SER A 244 10.29 20.77 13.60
CA SER A 244 9.85 21.74 14.59
C SER A 244 10.03 23.17 14.07
N HIS A 245 9.39 24.11 14.72
CA HIS A 245 9.45 25.53 14.37
C HIS A 245 9.46 26.42 15.62
N HIS A 246 9.47 27.77 15.43
CA HIS A 246 9.47 28.79 16.47
C HIS A 246 10.61 28.68 17.49
N HIS A 247 10.28 28.22 18.70
CA HIS A 247 11.16 28.24 19.87
C HIS A 247 12.21 27.13 19.86
N VAL A 248 12.16 26.23 18.89
CA VAL A 248 13.06 25.08 18.84
C VAL A 248 13.83 25.09 17.53
N ALA A 249 14.97 25.77 17.55
CA ALA A 249 15.88 25.76 16.42
C ALA A 249 16.49 24.37 16.22
N CYS A 250 16.36 23.81 15.03
CA CYS A 250 16.92 22.50 14.67
C CYS A 250 16.58 21.38 15.64
N ASN A 251 15.37 21.39 16.23
CA ASN A 251 14.93 20.45 17.27
C ASN A 251 15.74 20.51 18.57
N ASN A 252 16.45 21.60 18.81
CA ASN A 252 17.18 21.85 20.04
C ASN A 252 16.48 22.93 20.87
N ASN A 253 16.28 22.64 22.15
CA ASN A 253 15.80 23.64 23.08
C ASN A 253 16.94 24.62 23.39
N LEU A 254 16.75 25.89 23.06
CA LEU A 254 17.76 26.94 23.31
C LEU A 254 18.17 27.05 24.79
N LYS A 255 17.34 26.60 25.73
CA LYS A 255 17.68 26.56 27.16
C LYS A 255 18.81 25.60 27.49
N ASN A 256 19.03 24.60 26.62
CA ASN A 256 20.09 23.59 26.76
C ASN A 256 21.26 23.83 25.79
N TRP A 257 21.24 24.98 25.12
CA TRP A 257 22.35 25.42 24.28
C TRP A 257 23.45 26.03 25.19
N GLU A 258 24.41 25.23 25.55
CA GLU A 258 25.68 25.71 26.12
C GLU A 258 26.59 25.98 24.93
N GLY A 259 26.73 27.29 24.61
CA GLY A 259 27.55 27.79 23.51
C GLY A 259 29.03 27.65 23.75
#